data_2ba17ab3769a9cda422ba8c2f2e2f454
#
_entry.id   2ba17ab3769a9cda422ba8c2f2e2f454
#
_cell.length_a   1.000
_cell.length_b   1.000
_cell.length_c   1.000
_cell.angle_alpha   90.00
_cell.angle_beta   90.00
_cell.angle_gamma   90.00
#
_symmetry.space_group_name_H-M   'P 1'
#
loop_
_entity.id
_entity.type
_entity.pdbx_description
1 polymer ?
#
loop_
_entity_poly.entity_id
_entity_poly.type
_entity_poly.pdbx_seq_one_letter_code
_entity_poly.pdbx_strand_id
1 'polypeptide(L)'
;MAFLTKGLKIVLRDERPQEPIEKTFHYEGGIKEFVEYLNRSTTPLYEQIIYCEGIVNNVSVEVAMQHNDSYNENSYGFVNNITTPEGVTHIVGFRNALTKTFNDYARKNKLLKDNEPNLTGEDIREGLTAIISVKIEDPQFEGQTK
;
A
#
# COMPACT_ATOMS: atom_id res chain seq x y z
N MET A 1 -6.15 1.43 -11.17
CA MET A 1 -7.64 1.48 -11.08
C MET A 1 -8.25 0.14 -10.69
N ALA A 2 -8.08 -0.93 -11.47
CA ALA A 2 -8.75 -2.22 -11.18
C ALA A 2 -8.40 -2.84 -9.82
N PHE A 3 -7.18 -2.68 -9.32
CA PHE A 3 -6.81 -3.11 -7.96
C PHE A 3 -7.41 -2.24 -6.84
N LEU A 4 -7.66 -0.94 -7.12
CA LEU A 4 -8.10 0.02 -6.10
C LEU A 4 -9.62 -0.01 -5.88
N THR A 5 -10.35 -0.59 -6.81
CA THR A 5 -11.80 -0.75 -6.74
C THR A 5 -12.13 -2.24 -6.86
N LYS A 6 -12.31 -2.86 -5.71
CA LYS A 6 -12.64 -4.29 -5.60
C LYS A 6 -13.85 -4.64 -6.45
N GLY A 7 -13.73 -5.68 -7.27
CA GLY A 7 -14.79 -6.15 -8.15
C GLY A 7 -14.96 -5.36 -9.47
N LEU A 8 -14.19 -4.29 -9.70
CA LEU A 8 -14.21 -3.55 -10.97
C LEU A 8 -13.54 -4.38 -12.07
N LYS A 9 -14.25 -4.62 -13.16
CA LYS A 9 -13.74 -5.26 -14.37
C LYS A 9 -13.46 -4.20 -15.44
N ILE A 10 -12.23 -4.11 -15.91
CA ILE A 10 -11.81 -3.23 -17.00
C ILE A 10 -11.37 -4.12 -18.17
N VAL A 11 -11.95 -3.90 -19.33
CA VAL A 11 -11.59 -4.58 -20.58
C VAL A 11 -10.92 -3.57 -21.50
N LEU A 12 -9.68 -3.82 -21.86
CA LEU A 12 -8.93 -3.04 -22.84
C LEU A 12 -8.85 -3.84 -24.15
N ARG A 13 -9.34 -3.26 -25.24
CA ARG A 13 -9.26 -3.85 -26.56
C ARG A 13 -8.45 -2.96 -27.49
N ASP A 14 -7.39 -3.53 -28.05
CA ASP A 14 -6.56 -2.88 -29.07
C ASP A 14 -6.98 -3.40 -30.45
N GLU A 15 -7.55 -2.53 -31.27
CA GLU A 15 -8.05 -2.84 -32.62
C GLU A 15 -7.06 -2.49 -33.75
N ARG A 16 -5.87 -1.99 -33.41
CA ARG A 16 -4.84 -1.62 -34.40
C ARG A 16 -4.21 -2.81 -35.12
N PRO A 17 -3.96 -3.97 -34.46
CA PRO A 17 -3.52 -5.17 -35.14
C PRO A 17 -4.63 -5.77 -36.01
N GLN A 18 -4.27 -6.58 -37.04
CA GLN A 18 -5.24 -7.30 -37.87
C GLN A 18 -6.15 -8.21 -37.03
N GLU A 19 -5.61 -8.81 -35.98
CA GLU A 19 -6.38 -9.52 -34.96
C GLU A 19 -6.42 -8.67 -33.70
N PRO A 20 -7.60 -8.23 -33.22
CA PRO A 20 -7.73 -7.43 -32.01
C PRO A 20 -7.16 -8.14 -30.79
N ILE A 21 -6.37 -7.41 -29.98
CA ILE A 21 -5.83 -7.90 -28.72
C ILE A 21 -6.72 -7.39 -27.59
N GLU A 22 -7.28 -8.31 -26.80
CA GLU A 22 -8.10 -7.97 -25.64
C GLU A 22 -7.39 -8.35 -24.35
N LYS A 23 -7.38 -7.44 -23.37
CA LYS A 23 -6.86 -7.67 -22.03
C LYS A 23 -7.91 -7.27 -21.00
N THR A 24 -8.24 -8.21 -20.11
CA THR A 24 -9.16 -8.01 -19.01
C THR A 24 -8.38 -7.81 -17.71
N PHE A 25 -8.75 -6.79 -16.95
CA PHE A 25 -8.26 -6.51 -15.61
C PHE A 25 -9.41 -6.61 -14.63
N HIS A 26 -9.35 -7.58 -13.73
CA HIS A 26 -10.37 -7.81 -12.70
C HIS A 26 -9.72 -8.45 -11.48
N TYR A 27 -9.74 -7.75 -10.35
CA TYR A 27 -9.05 -8.14 -9.13
C TYR A 27 -10.00 -8.10 -7.95
N GLU A 28 -10.50 -9.25 -7.54
CA GLU A 28 -11.45 -9.36 -6.42
C GLU A 28 -10.77 -9.18 -5.06
N GLY A 29 -9.49 -9.49 -4.95
CA GLY A 29 -8.68 -9.27 -3.75
C GLY A 29 -8.31 -7.80 -3.51
N GLY A 30 -8.55 -6.92 -4.48
CA GLY A 30 -8.32 -5.48 -4.32
C GLY A 30 -6.84 -5.13 -4.12
N ILE A 31 -6.56 -4.30 -3.10
CA ILE A 31 -5.18 -3.86 -2.82
C ILE A 31 -4.26 -4.97 -2.29
N LYS A 32 -4.80 -6.08 -1.76
CA LYS A 32 -4.00 -7.26 -1.41
C LYS A 32 -3.37 -7.87 -2.65
N GLU A 33 -4.16 -8.11 -3.71
CA GLU A 33 -3.64 -8.61 -4.99
C GLU A 33 -2.68 -7.61 -5.62
N PHE A 34 -2.83 -6.31 -5.35
CA PHE A 34 -1.88 -5.31 -5.81
C PHE A 34 -0.51 -5.48 -5.15
N VAL A 35 -0.45 -5.73 -3.85
CA VAL A 35 0.81 -6.04 -3.15
C VAL A 35 1.43 -7.33 -3.68
N GLU A 36 0.65 -8.40 -3.88
CA GLU A 36 1.12 -9.64 -4.50
C GLU A 36 1.72 -9.38 -5.88
N TYR A 37 1.03 -8.61 -6.70
CA TYR A 37 1.50 -8.23 -8.03
C TYR A 37 2.82 -7.47 -8.00
N LEU A 38 2.99 -6.54 -7.06
CA LEU A 38 4.23 -5.78 -6.90
C LEU A 38 5.39 -6.67 -6.43
N ASN A 39 5.10 -7.62 -5.53
CA ASN A 39 6.09 -8.52 -4.95
C ASN A 39 6.38 -9.78 -5.82
N ARG A 40 5.77 -9.93 -7.00
CA ARG A 40 5.91 -11.12 -7.84
C ARG A 40 7.35 -11.46 -8.27
N SER A 41 8.26 -10.50 -8.23
CA SER A 41 9.68 -10.65 -8.59
C SER A 41 10.63 -10.63 -7.39
N THR A 42 10.11 -10.61 -6.19
CA THR A 42 10.87 -10.62 -4.93
C THR A 42 10.47 -11.84 -4.09
N THR A 43 11.23 -12.15 -3.05
CA THR A 43 10.91 -13.22 -2.10
C THR A 43 10.26 -12.61 -0.87
N PRO A 44 8.97 -12.87 -0.61
CA PRO A 44 8.32 -12.40 0.61
C PRO A 44 8.96 -13.01 1.86
N LEU A 45 9.09 -12.24 2.94
CA LEU A 45 9.59 -12.73 4.23
C LEU A 45 8.53 -13.55 4.98
N TYR A 46 7.27 -13.40 4.61
CA TYR A 46 6.11 -14.15 5.13
C TYR A 46 5.02 -14.21 4.05
N GLU A 47 4.24 -15.28 4.05
CA GLU A 47 3.25 -15.53 2.99
C GLU A 47 2.03 -14.61 3.07
N GLN A 48 1.58 -14.30 4.29
CA GLN A 48 0.35 -13.55 4.49
C GLN A 48 0.55 -12.06 4.22
N ILE A 49 -0.30 -11.46 3.36
CA ILE A 49 -0.38 -10.02 3.23
C ILE A 49 -1.13 -9.45 4.42
N ILE A 50 -0.49 -8.51 5.12
CA ILE A 50 -1.11 -7.77 6.21
C ILE A 50 -2.10 -6.78 5.61
N TYR A 51 -3.34 -6.82 6.07
CA TYR A 51 -4.41 -5.93 5.61
C TYR A 51 -5.15 -5.36 6.80
N CYS A 52 -5.44 -4.07 6.74
CA CYS A 52 -6.33 -3.41 7.67
C CYS A 52 -7.16 -2.34 6.94
N GLU A 53 -8.36 -2.11 7.46
CA GLU A 53 -9.26 -1.07 6.99
C GLU A 53 -9.96 -0.40 8.18
N GLY A 54 -10.37 0.83 7.99
CA GLY A 54 -11.11 1.57 9.01
C GLY A 54 -11.65 2.89 8.50
N ILE A 55 -12.60 3.45 9.24
CA ILE A 55 -13.20 4.75 8.98
C ILE A 55 -13.01 5.63 10.20
N VAL A 56 -12.40 6.80 10.02
CA VAL A 56 -12.20 7.80 11.06
C VAL A 56 -12.58 9.17 10.50
N ASN A 57 -13.49 9.89 11.16
CA ASN A 57 -13.97 11.22 10.74
C ASN A 57 -14.41 11.27 9.25
N ASN A 58 -15.18 10.30 8.80
CA ASN A 58 -15.62 10.13 7.41
C ASN A 58 -14.50 9.88 6.39
N VAL A 59 -13.29 9.62 6.84
CA VAL A 59 -12.17 9.20 6.01
C VAL A 59 -12.07 7.69 6.07
N SER A 60 -12.26 7.01 4.94
CA SER A 60 -12.02 5.57 4.80
C SER A 60 -10.57 5.32 4.43
N VAL A 61 -9.91 4.43 5.16
CA VAL A 61 -8.50 4.05 4.92
C VAL A 61 -8.41 2.54 4.78
N GLU A 62 -7.75 2.10 3.74
CA GLU A 62 -7.35 0.71 3.53
C GLU A 62 -5.82 0.65 3.39
N VAL A 63 -5.20 -0.31 4.04
CA VAL A 63 -3.76 -0.57 3.95
C VAL A 63 -3.55 -2.05 3.67
N ALA A 64 -2.71 -2.35 2.68
CA ALA A 64 -2.18 -3.70 2.46
C ALA A 64 -0.66 -3.61 2.39
N MET A 65 0.05 -4.53 3.04
CA MET A 65 1.51 -4.51 3.08
C MET A 65 2.12 -5.89 3.26
N GLN A 66 3.35 -6.04 2.78
CA GLN A 66 4.17 -7.24 2.94
C GLN A 66 5.65 -6.85 2.85
N HIS A 67 6.50 -7.45 3.67
CA HIS A 67 7.94 -7.31 3.55
C HIS A 67 8.52 -8.41 2.64
N ASN A 68 9.56 -8.06 1.91
CA ASN A 68 10.30 -8.94 1.03
C ASN A 68 11.82 -8.82 1.29
N ASP A 69 12.61 -9.61 0.58
CA ASP A 69 14.07 -9.71 0.72
C ASP A 69 14.86 -8.54 0.08
N SER A 70 14.19 -7.51 -0.42
CA SER A 70 14.85 -6.31 -0.94
C SER A 70 15.19 -5.32 0.18
N TYR A 71 16.03 -4.34 -0.14
CA TYR A 71 16.37 -3.24 0.78
C TYR A 71 15.53 -1.98 0.56
N ASN A 72 14.72 -1.95 -0.50
CA ASN A 72 13.97 -0.76 -0.89
C ASN A 72 12.56 -0.75 -0.29
N GLU A 73 12.11 0.43 0.14
CA GLU A 73 10.70 0.69 0.43
C GLU A 73 9.95 0.99 -0.86
N ASN A 74 8.81 0.33 -1.06
CA ASN A 74 7.87 0.55 -2.17
C ASN A 74 6.49 0.88 -1.61
N SER A 75 6.29 2.11 -1.16
CA SER A 75 5.02 2.59 -0.59
C SER A 75 4.27 3.49 -1.57
N TYR A 76 3.05 3.11 -1.91
CA TYR A 76 2.20 3.84 -2.85
C TYR A 76 0.93 4.33 -2.16
N GLY A 77 0.65 5.63 -2.29
CA GLY A 77 -0.53 6.29 -1.76
C GLY A 77 -1.55 6.63 -2.84
N PHE A 78 -2.82 6.47 -2.49
CA PHE A 78 -3.94 6.83 -3.34
C PHE A 78 -4.98 7.59 -2.52
N VAL A 79 -5.51 8.65 -3.11
CA VAL A 79 -6.67 9.37 -2.59
C VAL A 79 -7.75 9.33 -3.65
N ASN A 80 -8.94 8.76 -3.32
CA ASN A 80 -10.04 8.56 -4.26
C ASN A 80 -9.59 7.88 -5.57
N ASN A 81 -8.74 6.85 -5.46
CA ASN A 81 -8.14 6.09 -6.56
C ASN A 81 -7.15 6.87 -7.45
N ILE A 82 -6.75 8.08 -7.04
CA ILE A 82 -5.74 8.89 -7.74
C ILE A 82 -4.40 8.71 -7.02
N THR A 83 -3.37 8.37 -7.78
CA THR A 83 -2.00 8.26 -7.25
C THR A 83 -1.54 9.61 -6.71
N THR A 84 -0.98 9.60 -5.50
CA THR A 84 -0.41 10.78 -4.87
C THR A 84 1.13 10.73 -4.88
N PRO A 85 1.82 11.88 -4.97
CA PRO A 85 3.27 11.94 -4.87
C PRO A 85 3.79 11.39 -3.54
N GLU A 86 5.07 11.06 -3.47
CA GLU A 86 5.73 10.76 -2.20
C GLU A 86 5.72 11.97 -1.27
N GLY A 87 5.72 11.72 0.04
CA GLY A 87 5.78 12.76 1.06
C GLY A 87 4.46 13.43 1.42
N VAL A 88 3.34 13.00 0.82
CA VAL A 88 2.01 13.50 1.20
C VAL A 88 1.59 13.02 2.60
N THR A 89 0.70 13.76 3.23
CA THR A 89 0.34 13.61 4.66
C THR A 89 -0.11 12.21 5.06
N HIS A 90 -0.89 11.52 4.24
CA HIS A 90 -1.38 10.17 4.56
C HIS A 90 -0.26 9.11 4.51
N ILE A 91 0.73 9.24 3.63
CA ILE A 91 1.92 8.38 3.60
C ILE A 91 2.79 8.63 4.84
N VAL A 92 3.01 9.89 5.19
CA VAL A 92 3.75 10.26 6.41
C VAL A 92 3.03 9.74 7.65
N GLY A 93 1.70 9.91 7.70
CA GLY A 93 0.87 9.37 8.77
C GLY A 93 0.97 7.85 8.89
N PHE A 94 0.91 7.12 7.78
CA PHE A 94 1.11 5.67 7.74
C PHE A 94 2.49 5.27 8.28
N ARG A 95 3.57 5.88 7.79
CA ARG A 95 4.94 5.60 8.24
C ARG A 95 5.13 5.81 9.75
N ASN A 96 4.58 6.88 10.28
CA ASN A 96 4.63 7.17 11.72
C ASN A 96 3.83 6.14 12.54
N ALA A 97 2.62 5.82 12.10
CA ALA A 97 1.77 4.82 12.76
C ALA A 97 2.42 3.43 12.73
N LEU A 98 3.01 3.05 11.60
CA LEU A 98 3.71 1.77 11.44
C LEU A 98 4.89 1.68 12.42
N THR A 99 5.75 2.71 12.46
CA THR A 99 6.91 2.76 13.35
C THR A 99 6.50 2.66 14.83
N LYS A 100 5.46 3.40 15.21
CA LYS A 100 4.92 3.34 16.57
C LYS A 100 4.39 1.95 16.91
N THR A 101 3.56 1.38 16.02
CA THR A 101 2.91 0.08 16.25
C THR A 101 3.93 -1.05 16.39
N PHE A 102 4.96 -1.08 15.54
CA PHE A 102 6.02 -2.08 15.63
C PHE A 102 6.79 -1.98 16.95
N ASN A 103 7.17 -0.78 17.36
CA ASN A 103 7.87 -0.57 18.64
C ASN A 103 6.99 -0.91 19.84
N ASP A 104 5.74 -0.48 19.86
CA ASP A 104 4.78 -0.81 20.93
C ASP A 104 4.60 -2.32 21.05
N TYR A 105 4.45 -3.03 19.91
CA TYR A 105 4.34 -4.48 19.88
C TYR A 105 5.63 -5.17 20.37
N ALA A 106 6.78 -4.73 19.89
CA ALA A 106 8.07 -5.30 20.28
C ALA A 106 8.34 -5.14 21.79
N ARG A 107 8.00 -3.98 22.37
CA ARG A 107 8.12 -3.73 23.82
C ARG A 107 7.13 -4.59 24.60
N LYS A 108 5.86 -4.60 24.22
CA LYS A 108 4.81 -5.37 24.89
C LYS A 108 5.12 -6.88 24.91
N ASN A 109 5.71 -7.41 23.85
CA ASN A 109 6.05 -8.82 23.74
C ASN A 109 7.51 -9.14 24.14
N LYS A 110 8.23 -8.15 24.73
CA LYS A 110 9.62 -8.30 25.20
C LYS A 110 10.60 -8.76 24.09
N LEU A 111 10.32 -8.39 22.84
CA LEU A 111 11.21 -8.59 21.69
C LEU A 111 12.35 -7.56 21.69
N LEU A 112 12.11 -6.40 22.27
CA LEU A 112 13.12 -5.39 22.62
C LEU A 112 13.27 -5.32 24.13
N LYS A 113 14.51 -5.36 24.62
CA LYS A 113 14.82 -5.19 26.05
C LYS A 113 14.68 -3.73 26.46
N ASP A 114 14.45 -3.47 27.75
CA ASP A 114 14.23 -2.11 28.26
C ASP A 114 15.42 -1.16 28.00
N ASN A 115 16.64 -1.69 27.90
CA ASN A 115 17.86 -0.94 27.64
C ASN A 115 18.21 -0.83 26.14
N GLU A 116 17.44 -1.45 25.24
CA GLU A 116 17.64 -1.35 23.80
C GLU A 116 16.89 -0.14 23.22
N PRO A 117 17.45 0.57 22.23
CA PRO A 117 16.74 1.66 21.57
C PRO A 117 15.54 1.11 20.76
N ASN A 118 14.59 1.98 20.48
CA ASN A 118 13.51 1.64 19.57
C ASN A 118 14.04 1.41 18.14
N LEU A 119 13.34 0.58 17.39
CA LEU A 119 13.58 0.43 15.95
C LEU A 119 13.30 1.75 15.25
N THR A 120 14.15 2.10 14.30
CA THR A 120 13.93 3.29 13.47
C THR A 120 12.84 3.03 12.43
N GLY A 121 12.27 4.10 11.89
CA GLY A 121 11.32 3.94 10.79
C GLY A 121 11.96 3.36 9.53
N GLU A 122 13.25 3.60 9.29
CA GLU A 122 14.01 3.03 8.18
C GLU A 122 14.17 1.52 8.33
N ASP A 123 14.54 1.04 9.53
CA ASP A 123 14.65 -0.40 9.82
C ASP A 123 13.32 -1.15 9.55
N ILE A 124 12.21 -0.53 9.95
CA ILE A 124 10.88 -1.15 9.81
C ILE A 124 10.41 -1.15 8.36
N ARG A 125 10.82 -0.17 7.56
CA ARG A 125 10.39 -0.05 6.15
C ARG A 125 11.35 -0.68 5.14
N GLU A 126 12.47 -1.22 5.59
CA GLU A 126 13.37 -1.98 4.73
C GLU A 126 12.65 -3.19 4.11
N GLY A 127 12.65 -3.30 2.80
CA GLY A 127 11.95 -4.34 2.07
C GLY A 127 10.40 -4.26 2.10
N LEU A 128 9.84 -3.16 2.59
CA LEU A 128 8.39 -2.99 2.68
C LEU A 128 7.78 -2.66 1.33
N THR A 129 6.77 -3.44 0.92
CA THR A 129 5.81 -3.07 -0.12
C THR A 129 4.48 -2.76 0.54
N ALA A 130 3.96 -1.54 0.36
CA ALA A 130 2.70 -1.10 0.96
C ALA A 130 1.84 -0.30 -0.01
N ILE A 131 0.54 -0.53 0.06
CA ILE A 131 -0.50 0.25 -0.64
C ILE A 131 -1.38 0.88 0.43
N ILE A 132 -1.50 2.20 0.37
CA ILE A 132 -2.34 3.00 1.25
C ILE A 132 -3.41 3.68 0.39
N SER A 133 -4.66 3.29 0.55
CA SER A 133 -5.81 3.83 -0.18
C SER A 133 -6.72 4.59 0.78
N VAL A 134 -6.89 5.87 0.50
CA VAL A 134 -7.74 6.78 1.29
C VAL A 134 -8.91 7.23 0.45
N LYS A 135 -10.12 7.23 1.01
CA LYS A 135 -11.31 7.79 0.41
C LYS A 135 -11.89 8.87 1.30
N ILE A 136 -12.05 10.06 0.74
CA ILE A 136 -12.56 11.26 1.41
C ILE A 136 -13.60 11.96 0.52
N GLU A 137 -14.51 12.71 1.14
CA GLU A 137 -15.62 13.37 0.42
C GLU A 137 -15.12 14.55 -0.43
N ASP A 138 -14.20 15.37 0.11
CA ASP A 138 -13.70 16.57 -0.56
C ASP A 138 -12.15 16.60 -0.57
N PRO A 139 -11.50 15.89 -1.50
CA PRO A 139 -10.05 15.84 -1.58
C PRO A 139 -9.47 17.13 -2.14
N GLN A 140 -8.47 17.67 -1.46
CA GLN A 140 -7.67 18.80 -1.94
C GLN A 140 -6.40 18.26 -2.60
N PHE A 141 -6.28 18.41 -3.92
CA PHE A 141 -5.09 18.02 -4.67
C PHE A 141 -4.29 19.26 -5.08
N GLU A 142 -3.04 19.33 -4.66
CA GLU A 142 -2.11 20.33 -5.14
C GLU A 142 -1.32 19.77 -6.34
N GLY A 143 -1.24 20.53 -7.44
CA GLY A 143 -0.28 20.28 -8.52
C GLY A 143 -0.63 19.19 -9.52
N GLN A 144 -1.89 18.94 -9.82
CA GLN A 144 -2.28 18.03 -10.92
C GLN A 144 -2.10 18.64 -12.33
N THR A 145 -1.78 19.91 -12.42
CA THR A 145 -1.48 20.58 -13.70
C THR A 145 -0.02 21.01 -13.72
N LYS A 146 0.79 20.28 -14.44
CA LYS A 146 2.01 20.77 -15.09
C LYS A 146 1.77 20.84 -16.57
#